data_d205f03ab049a82309c33e0c076b6802
#
_entry.id   d205f03ab049a82309c33e0c076b6802
#
_cell.length_a   1.000
_cell.length_b   1.000
_cell.length_c   1.000
_cell.angle_alpha   90.00
_cell.angle_beta   90.00
_cell.angle_gamma   90.00
#
_symmetry.space_group_name_H-M   'P 1'
#
loop_
_entity.id
_entity.type
_entity.pdbx_description
1 polymer ?
#
loop_
_entity_poly.entity_id
_entity_poly.type
_entity_poly.pdbx_seq_one_letter_code
_entity_poly.pdbx_strand_id
1 'polypeptide(L)'
;MAGAQERVLRRRIGSVGNTKKITRAMELISATRVTKAQQRAREARPYATEITKVIQDLSAQGTSVDHPLLRQNEDPKVVGVVVLASDRGLAGAYNASVIRAAEREVQAARSEGREYRLVCIGKKSSSYFRFRGYTIDAEFEGISDTPVYSNAREVAGKVAAMFLSEGVERIMLAYTEFVSLGTQKPRVRRFLPLQPSEAIAAVGDAQARAGFEFEPDAAGVLEALLPRYVESRLFSALLDAAASEHASRQRAMKSATDNAEDMILRLTRKMNQVRQDAITTEISEIISGAEALNDDQDDEGDVAHHLAAQHLSFEHVAHEHFNHPTHR
;
A
#
# COMPACT_ATOMS: atom_id res chain seq x y z
N MET A 1 42.42 9.04 -6.21
CA MET A 1 41.18 8.25 -6.53
C MET A 1 40.21 8.18 -5.34
N ALA A 2 40.66 8.06 -4.12
CA ALA A 2 39.83 7.94 -2.90
C ALA A 2 38.89 9.14 -2.65
N GLY A 3 39.33 10.38 -2.87
CA GLY A 3 38.48 11.56 -2.70
C GLY A 3 37.27 11.66 -3.68
N ALA A 4 37.36 10.98 -4.83
CA ALA A 4 36.22 10.85 -5.75
C ALA A 4 35.17 9.87 -5.21
N GLN A 5 35.60 8.73 -4.65
CA GLN A 5 34.73 7.74 -4.01
C GLN A 5 34.03 8.31 -2.78
N GLU A 6 34.72 9.04 -1.92
CA GLU A 6 34.14 9.71 -0.76
C GLU A 6 33.02 10.68 -1.19
N ARG A 7 33.24 11.50 -2.19
CA ARG A 7 32.24 12.44 -2.73
C ARG A 7 31.00 11.71 -3.26
N VAL A 8 31.18 10.58 -3.94
CA VAL A 8 30.05 9.75 -4.42
C VAL A 8 29.23 9.19 -3.26
N LEU A 9 29.94 8.64 -2.23
CA LEU A 9 29.26 8.09 -1.04
C LEU A 9 28.52 9.17 -0.27
N ARG A 10 29.11 10.36 -0.08
CA ARG A 10 28.47 11.50 0.58
C ARG A 10 27.22 11.96 -0.17
N ARG A 11 27.26 12.03 -1.49
CA ARG A 11 26.08 12.36 -2.31
C ARG A 11 24.97 11.31 -2.17
N ARG A 12 25.35 10.02 -2.14
CA ARG A 12 24.41 8.91 -1.95
C ARG A 12 23.76 8.93 -0.58
N ILE A 13 24.52 9.20 0.49
CA ILE A 13 23.99 9.40 1.85
C ILE A 13 22.97 10.54 1.86
N GLY A 14 23.26 11.66 1.24
CA GLY A 14 22.32 12.79 1.11
C GLY A 14 21.04 12.42 0.38
N SER A 15 21.14 11.71 -0.74
CA SER A 15 19.96 11.25 -1.51
C SER A 15 19.09 10.29 -0.68
N VAL A 16 19.68 9.29 -0.02
CA VAL A 16 18.95 8.35 0.85
C VAL A 16 18.33 9.08 2.04
N GLY A 17 19.05 10.07 2.62
CA GLY A 17 18.53 10.93 3.68
C GLY A 17 17.27 11.71 3.26
N ASN A 18 17.24 12.22 2.05
CA ASN A 18 16.04 12.87 1.50
C ASN A 18 14.89 11.87 1.30
N THR A 19 15.19 10.68 0.76
CA THR A 19 14.20 9.61 0.62
C THR A 19 13.61 9.22 1.98
N LYS A 20 14.44 9.06 3.03
CA LYS A 20 14.00 8.80 4.41
C LYS A 20 13.00 9.86 4.92
N LYS A 21 13.27 11.15 4.65
CA LYS A 21 12.36 12.23 5.05
C LYS A 21 10.99 12.12 4.35
N ILE A 22 10.99 11.81 3.04
CA ILE A 22 9.77 11.65 2.25
C ILE A 22 8.98 10.44 2.74
N THR A 23 9.61 9.28 2.92
CA THR A 23 8.93 8.06 3.38
C THR A 23 8.36 8.23 4.80
N ARG A 24 9.08 8.92 5.68
CA ARG A 24 8.57 9.24 7.02
C ARG A 24 7.36 10.16 6.99
N ALA A 25 7.37 11.19 6.14
CA ALA A 25 6.21 12.06 5.97
C ALA A 25 5.00 11.28 5.41
N MET A 26 5.22 10.41 4.42
CA MET A 26 4.15 9.58 3.85
C MET A 26 3.60 8.56 4.85
N GLU A 27 4.43 8.00 5.72
CA GLU A 27 4.01 7.13 6.83
C GLU A 27 3.02 7.86 7.74
N LEU A 28 3.37 9.07 8.20
CA LEU A 28 2.52 9.88 9.10
C LEU A 28 1.20 10.30 8.44
N ILE A 29 1.25 10.74 7.18
CA ILE A 29 0.04 11.08 6.41
C ILE A 29 -0.86 9.85 6.29
N SER A 30 -0.28 8.68 5.97
CA SER A 30 -1.05 7.45 5.82
C SER A 30 -1.68 7.02 7.15
N ALA A 31 -0.97 7.14 8.26
CA ALA A 31 -1.50 6.85 9.60
C ALA A 31 -2.75 7.70 9.91
N THR A 32 -2.69 9.01 9.64
CA THR A 32 -3.83 9.91 9.84
C THR A 32 -5.02 9.53 8.93
N ARG A 33 -4.73 9.16 7.68
CA ARG A 33 -5.78 8.75 6.72
C ARG A 33 -6.43 7.42 7.08
N VAL A 34 -5.68 6.46 7.62
CA VAL A 34 -6.27 5.21 8.16
C VAL A 34 -7.31 5.51 9.22
N THR A 35 -6.98 6.36 10.19
CA THR A 35 -7.91 6.72 11.27
C THR A 35 -9.19 7.36 10.72
N LYS A 36 -9.06 8.29 9.77
CA LYS A 36 -10.22 8.92 9.12
C LYS A 36 -11.06 7.93 8.30
N ALA A 37 -10.41 7.01 7.57
CA ALA A 37 -11.12 5.98 6.79
C ALA A 37 -11.89 5.02 7.70
N GLN A 38 -11.29 4.59 8.81
CA GLN A 38 -11.96 3.77 9.81
C GLN A 38 -13.15 4.48 10.46
N GLN A 39 -13.01 5.77 10.75
CA GLN A 39 -14.11 6.56 11.30
C GLN A 39 -15.29 6.59 10.33
N ARG A 40 -15.05 6.89 9.06
CA ARG A 40 -16.10 6.88 8.01
C ARG A 40 -16.75 5.51 7.85
N ALA A 41 -15.96 4.43 7.91
CA ALA A 41 -16.49 3.07 7.85
C ALA A 41 -17.41 2.76 9.06
N ARG A 42 -17.07 3.24 10.26
CA ARG A 42 -17.92 3.12 11.45
C ARG A 42 -19.20 3.94 11.32
N GLU A 43 -19.12 5.16 10.79
CA GLU A 43 -20.28 6.04 10.59
C GLU A 43 -21.24 5.49 9.52
N ALA A 44 -20.73 4.81 8.48
CA ALA A 44 -21.54 4.19 7.44
C ALA A 44 -22.18 2.85 7.87
N ARG A 45 -21.60 2.15 8.85
CA ARG A 45 -22.05 0.82 9.29
C ARG A 45 -23.50 0.76 9.77
N PRO A 46 -24.02 1.71 10.59
CA PRO A 46 -25.41 1.66 11.04
C PRO A 46 -26.40 1.59 9.88
N TYR A 47 -26.23 2.44 8.86
CA TYR A 47 -27.11 2.43 7.67
C TYR A 47 -27.04 1.08 6.94
N ALA A 48 -25.84 0.57 6.69
CA ALA A 48 -25.65 -0.74 6.04
C ALA A 48 -26.29 -1.90 6.84
N THR A 49 -26.23 -1.82 8.16
CA THR A 49 -26.84 -2.81 9.04
C THR A 49 -28.36 -2.74 9.02
N GLU A 50 -28.92 -1.54 9.15
CA GLU A 50 -30.38 -1.37 9.21
C GLU A 50 -31.05 -1.70 7.87
N ILE A 51 -30.49 -1.27 6.73
CA ILE A 51 -31.03 -1.64 5.40
C ILE A 51 -30.97 -3.16 5.18
N THR A 52 -29.90 -3.82 5.70
CA THR A 52 -29.78 -5.28 5.62
C THR A 52 -30.87 -5.96 6.44
N LYS A 53 -31.15 -5.50 7.67
CA LYS A 53 -32.23 -6.03 8.53
C LYS A 53 -33.60 -5.88 7.87
N VAL A 54 -33.91 -4.71 7.33
CA VAL A 54 -35.20 -4.47 6.66
C VAL A 54 -35.41 -5.44 5.49
N ILE A 55 -34.36 -5.66 4.67
CA ILE A 55 -34.42 -6.63 3.56
C ILE A 55 -34.62 -8.07 4.09
N GLN A 56 -33.99 -8.42 5.22
CA GLN A 56 -34.17 -9.72 5.86
C GLN A 56 -35.60 -9.92 6.36
N ASP A 57 -36.15 -8.92 7.06
CA ASP A 57 -37.50 -8.97 7.60
C ASP A 57 -38.56 -9.10 6.47
N LEU A 58 -38.36 -8.35 5.35
CA LEU A 58 -39.17 -8.46 4.14
C LEU A 58 -39.08 -9.86 3.50
N SER A 59 -37.88 -10.43 3.42
CA SER A 59 -37.66 -11.77 2.88
C SER A 59 -38.25 -12.86 3.76
N ALA A 60 -38.20 -12.71 5.10
CA ALA A 60 -38.75 -13.66 6.06
C ALA A 60 -40.28 -13.72 6.05
N GLN A 61 -40.98 -12.66 5.66
CA GLN A 61 -42.44 -12.62 5.53
C GLN A 61 -42.96 -13.36 4.28
N GLY A 62 -42.08 -14.08 3.56
CA GLY A 62 -42.49 -14.86 2.39
C GLY A 62 -42.77 -14.03 1.15
N THR A 63 -42.38 -12.77 1.14
CA THR A 63 -42.55 -11.87 -0.01
C THR A 63 -41.61 -12.35 -1.11
N SER A 64 -42.13 -13.20 -2.01
CA SER A 64 -41.45 -13.63 -3.22
C SER A 64 -41.50 -12.47 -4.22
N VAL A 65 -40.51 -11.58 -4.16
CA VAL A 65 -40.35 -10.52 -5.15
C VAL A 65 -39.52 -11.07 -6.31
N ASP A 66 -40.14 -11.17 -7.46
CA ASP A 66 -39.41 -11.46 -8.72
C ASP A 66 -38.68 -10.19 -9.20
N HIS A 67 -37.62 -9.84 -8.49
CA HIS A 67 -36.80 -8.71 -8.88
C HIS A 67 -35.54 -9.20 -9.62
N PRO A 68 -35.14 -8.60 -10.75
CA PRO A 68 -33.99 -9.04 -11.54
C PRO A 68 -32.69 -9.15 -10.72
N LEU A 69 -32.44 -8.25 -9.76
CA LEU A 69 -31.26 -8.30 -8.87
C LEU A 69 -31.20 -9.52 -7.94
N LEU A 70 -32.28 -10.28 -7.80
CA LEU A 70 -32.38 -11.50 -6.98
C LEU A 70 -32.37 -12.79 -7.81
N ARG A 71 -32.55 -12.70 -9.13
CA ARG A 71 -32.61 -13.87 -10.01
C ARG A 71 -31.27 -14.59 -10.04
N GLN A 72 -31.23 -15.81 -9.51
CA GLN A 72 -30.04 -16.65 -9.52
C GLN A 72 -29.93 -17.35 -10.90
N ASN A 73 -28.72 -17.28 -11.49
CA ASN A 73 -28.33 -18.13 -12.59
C ASN A 73 -27.20 -19.04 -12.14
N GLU A 74 -27.43 -20.35 -12.14
CA GLU A 74 -26.42 -21.35 -11.72
C GLU A 74 -25.29 -21.46 -12.74
N ASP A 75 -25.59 -21.30 -14.04
CA ASP A 75 -24.59 -21.38 -15.12
C ASP A 75 -24.56 -20.06 -15.93
N PRO A 76 -23.94 -19.00 -15.38
CA PRO A 76 -23.86 -17.70 -16.04
C PRO A 76 -22.90 -17.77 -17.23
N LYS A 77 -23.36 -17.29 -18.40
CA LYS A 77 -22.54 -17.19 -19.61
C LYS A 77 -21.65 -15.95 -19.62
N VAL A 78 -22.10 -14.88 -19.00
CA VAL A 78 -21.38 -13.60 -18.92
C VAL A 78 -21.13 -13.24 -17.46
N VAL A 79 -19.84 -13.10 -17.09
CA VAL A 79 -19.41 -12.79 -15.71
C VAL A 79 -18.78 -11.41 -15.67
N GLY A 80 -19.33 -10.51 -14.87
CA GLY A 80 -18.72 -9.21 -14.55
C GLY A 80 -17.72 -9.34 -13.41
N VAL A 81 -16.59 -8.65 -13.52
CA VAL A 81 -15.61 -8.53 -12.44
C VAL A 81 -15.35 -7.05 -12.14
N VAL A 82 -15.69 -6.64 -10.95
CA VAL A 82 -15.41 -5.28 -10.45
C VAL A 82 -14.20 -5.35 -9.53
N VAL A 83 -13.15 -4.59 -9.85
CA VAL A 83 -11.91 -4.59 -9.08
C VAL A 83 -11.63 -3.24 -8.44
N LEU A 84 -11.46 -3.23 -7.11
CA LEU A 84 -11.13 -2.05 -6.32
C LEU A 84 -9.63 -2.03 -6.02
N ALA A 85 -8.89 -1.20 -6.75
CA ALA A 85 -7.49 -0.91 -6.49
C ALA A 85 -7.29 0.58 -6.18
N SER A 86 -6.07 1.00 -5.92
CA SER A 86 -5.78 2.40 -5.64
C SER A 86 -5.45 3.22 -6.89
N ASP A 87 -5.62 4.54 -6.77
CA ASP A 87 -5.13 5.50 -7.76
C ASP A 87 -3.61 5.71 -7.63
N ARG A 88 -3.06 5.56 -6.43
CA ARG A 88 -1.66 5.82 -6.10
C ARG A 88 -0.91 4.54 -5.75
N GLY A 89 0.41 4.55 -5.99
CA GLY A 89 1.30 3.46 -5.61
C GLY A 89 1.81 3.55 -4.16
N LEU A 90 2.93 2.87 -3.92
CA LEU A 90 3.67 2.85 -2.65
C LEU A 90 2.87 2.27 -1.47
N ALA A 91 1.88 1.43 -1.76
CA ALA A 91 1.05 0.74 -0.77
C ALA A 91 1.45 -0.75 -0.60
N GLY A 92 2.73 -1.08 -0.76
CA GLY A 92 3.23 -2.45 -0.66
C GLY A 92 2.52 -3.40 -1.63
N ALA A 93 2.07 -4.56 -1.14
CA ALA A 93 1.41 -5.58 -1.94
C ALA A 93 -0.10 -5.33 -2.18
N TYR A 94 -0.69 -4.24 -1.67
CA TYR A 94 -2.13 -3.97 -1.72
C TYR A 94 -2.70 -4.13 -3.14
N ASN A 95 -2.19 -3.34 -4.10
CA ASN A 95 -2.68 -3.38 -5.48
C ASN A 95 -2.44 -4.74 -6.15
N ALA A 96 -1.23 -5.27 -6.04
CA ALA A 96 -0.87 -6.53 -6.66
C ALA A 96 -1.71 -7.71 -6.14
N SER A 97 -2.12 -7.68 -4.87
CA SER A 97 -2.91 -8.75 -4.26
C SER A 97 -4.35 -8.77 -4.79
N VAL A 98 -5.03 -7.62 -4.81
CA VAL A 98 -6.42 -7.52 -5.26
C VAL A 98 -6.53 -7.68 -6.78
N ILE A 99 -5.59 -7.11 -7.55
CA ILE A 99 -5.55 -7.24 -9.01
C ILE A 99 -5.36 -8.70 -9.41
N ARG A 100 -4.42 -9.44 -8.77
CA ARG A 100 -4.26 -10.88 -9.02
C ARG A 100 -5.48 -11.70 -8.62
N ALA A 101 -6.19 -11.30 -7.57
CA ALA A 101 -7.44 -11.96 -7.20
C ALA A 101 -8.52 -11.76 -8.26
N ALA A 102 -8.70 -10.54 -8.76
CA ALA A 102 -9.62 -10.23 -9.85
C ALA A 102 -9.23 -10.92 -11.16
N GLU A 103 -7.94 -10.94 -11.50
CA GLU A 103 -7.44 -11.60 -12.72
C GLU A 103 -7.73 -13.10 -12.70
N ARG A 104 -7.62 -13.77 -11.53
CA ARG A 104 -8.00 -15.19 -11.40
C ARG A 104 -9.47 -15.43 -11.71
N GLU A 105 -10.37 -14.53 -11.29
CA GLU A 105 -11.80 -14.64 -11.63
C GLU A 105 -12.04 -14.50 -13.14
N VAL A 106 -11.37 -13.53 -13.77
CA VAL A 106 -11.46 -13.35 -15.24
C VAL A 106 -10.92 -14.58 -15.96
N GLN A 107 -9.80 -15.13 -15.51
CA GLN A 107 -9.22 -16.33 -16.11
C GLN A 107 -10.09 -17.57 -15.89
N ALA A 108 -10.70 -17.73 -14.71
CA ALA A 108 -11.64 -18.80 -14.41
C ALA A 108 -12.85 -18.73 -15.35
N ALA A 109 -13.45 -17.55 -15.51
CA ALA A 109 -14.55 -17.37 -16.45
C ALA A 109 -14.15 -17.77 -17.89
N ARG A 110 -12.98 -17.33 -18.36
CA ARG A 110 -12.48 -17.69 -19.70
C ARG A 110 -12.21 -19.17 -19.86
N SER A 111 -11.63 -19.82 -18.84
CA SER A 111 -11.35 -21.27 -18.90
C SER A 111 -12.62 -22.12 -18.93
N GLU A 112 -13.71 -21.60 -18.39
CA GLU A 112 -15.06 -22.21 -18.43
C GLU A 112 -15.85 -21.85 -19.71
N GLY A 113 -15.22 -21.14 -20.66
CA GLY A 113 -15.85 -20.72 -21.92
C GLY A 113 -16.84 -19.56 -21.76
N ARG A 114 -16.79 -18.84 -20.65
CA ARG A 114 -17.67 -17.70 -20.35
C ARG A 114 -17.07 -16.40 -20.86
N GLU A 115 -17.94 -15.47 -21.25
CA GLU A 115 -17.54 -14.09 -21.52
C GLU A 115 -17.30 -13.34 -20.20
N TYR A 116 -16.30 -12.47 -20.19
CA TYR A 116 -16.07 -11.59 -19.06
C TYR A 116 -16.34 -10.13 -19.39
N ARG A 117 -16.78 -9.35 -18.41
CA ARG A 117 -16.89 -7.89 -18.42
C ARG A 117 -16.11 -7.33 -17.23
N LEU A 118 -15.28 -6.33 -17.45
CA LEU A 118 -14.35 -5.82 -16.45
C LEU A 118 -14.62 -4.36 -16.13
N VAL A 119 -14.84 -4.07 -14.84
CA VAL A 119 -14.95 -2.72 -14.31
C VAL A 119 -13.76 -2.45 -13.37
N CYS A 120 -12.98 -1.44 -13.70
CA CYS A 120 -11.81 -1.05 -12.94
C CYS A 120 -12.07 0.20 -12.10
N ILE A 121 -11.83 0.12 -10.79
CA ILE A 121 -11.87 1.24 -9.87
C ILE A 121 -10.45 1.47 -9.37
N GLY A 122 -9.92 2.69 -9.60
CA GLY A 122 -8.56 3.08 -9.30
C GLY A 122 -7.56 2.85 -10.44
N LYS A 123 -6.73 3.84 -10.68
CA LYS A 123 -5.77 3.90 -11.80
C LYS A 123 -4.84 2.69 -11.89
N LYS A 124 -4.52 2.03 -10.75
CA LYS A 124 -3.59 0.89 -10.75
C LYS A 124 -4.22 -0.36 -11.35
N SER A 125 -5.52 -0.59 -11.18
CA SER A 125 -6.23 -1.68 -11.87
C SER A 125 -6.37 -1.40 -13.36
N SER A 126 -6.82 -0.23 -13.76
CA SER A 126 -6.97 0.14 -15.17
C SER A 126 -5.65 0.01 -15.94
N SER A 127 -4.58 0.57 -15.37
CA SER A 127 -3.25 0.48 -16.00
C SER A 127 -2.74 -0.95 -16.15
N TYR A 128 -2.97 -1.80 -15.14
CA TYR A 128 -2.54 -3.20 -15.18
C TYR A 128 -3.30 -3.99 -16.25
N PHE A 129 -4.64 -3.96 -16.21
CA PHE A 129 -5.45 -4.75 -17.12
C PHE A 129 -5.30 -4.27 -18.58
N ARG A 130 -5.16 -2.97 -18.82
CA ARG A 130 -4.86 -2.42 -20.14
C ARG A 130 -3.50 -2.91 -20.66
N PHE A 131 -2.46 -2.87 -19.82
CA PHE A 131 -1.13 -3.36 -20.18
C PHE A 131 -1.13 -4.86 -20.51
N ARG A 132 -1.96 -5.64 -19.81
CA ARG A 132 -2.12 -7.09 -20.04
C ARG A 132 -3.03 -7.43 -21.22
N GLY A 133 -3.58 -6.43 -21.91
CA GLY A 133 -4.45 -6.63 -23.08
C GLY A 133 -5.88 -7.06 -22.76
N TYR A 134 -6.35 -6.84 -21.53
CA TYR A 134 -7.76 -7.09 -21.19
C TYR A 134 -8.64 -5.94 -21.66
N THR A 135 -9.85 -6.27 -22.13
CA THR A 135 -10.89 -5.28 -22.42
C THR A 135 -11.50 -4.79 -21.11
N ILE A 136 -11.60 -3.47 -20.95
CA ILE A 136 -12.19 -2.83 -19.78
C ILE A 136 -13.47 -2.12 -20.24
N ASP A 137 -14.59 -2.45 -19.59
CA ASP A 137 -15.91 -1.92 -19.93
C ASP A 137 -16.20 -0.57 -19.27
N ALA A 138 -15.68 -0.35 -18.06
CA ALA A 138 -15.77 0.92 -17.36
C ALA A 138 -14.57 1.15 -16.42
N GLU A 139 -14.18 2.42 -16.31
CA GLU A 139 -13.09 2.86 -15.45
C GLU A 139 -13.54 4.02 -14.57
N PHE A 140 -13.16 3.95 -13.28
CA PHE A 140 -13.42 5.01 -12.30
C PHE A 140 -12.11 5.35 -11.60
N GLU A 141 -11.66 6.57 -11.73
CA GLU A 141 -10.41 7.05 -11.12
C GLU A 141 -10.68 8.19 -10.13
N GLY A 142 -9.73 8.44 -9.23
CA GLY A 142 -9.79 9.57 -8.28
C GLY A 142 -10.67 9.34 -7.06
N ILE A 143 -11.25 8.15 -6.89
CA ILE A 143 -12.20 7.85 -5.81
C ILE A 143 -11.64 6.94 -4.71
N SER A 144 -10.47 6.30 -4.93
CA SER A 144 -9.95 5.29 -4.00
C SER A 144 -9.49 5.87 -2.66
N ASP A 145 -8.91 7.06 -2.66
CA ASP A 145 -8.25 7.67 -1.50
C ASP A 145 -9.25 8.15 -0.42
N THR A 146 -10.39 8.72 -0.86
CA THR A 146 -11.44 9.25 0.01
C THR A 146 -12.82 9.04 -0.62
N PRO A 147 -13.32 7.81 -0.68
CA PRO A 147 -14.61 7.55 -1.30
C PRO A 147 -15.74 8.26 -0.56
N VAL A 148 -16.70 8.77 -1.33
CA VAL A 148 -17.96 9.34 -0.85
C VAL A 148 -19.15 8.54 -1.41
N TYR A 149 -20.32 8.66 -0.80
CA TYR A 149 -21.48 7.86 -1.19
C TYR A 149 -21.92 8.08 -2.66
N SER A 150 -21.75 9.30 -3.19
CA SER A 150 -22.02 9.59 -4.60
C SER A 150 -21.16 8.78 -5.56
N ASN A 151 -19.90 8.50 -5.21
CA ASN A 151 -19.03 7.63 -6.00
C ASN A 151 -19.58 6.19 -6.02
N ALA A 152 -20.01 5.69 -4.86
CA ALA A 152 -20.61 4.36 -4.79
C ALA A 152 -21.89 4.27 -5.62
N ARG A 153 -22.73 5.31 -5.60
CA ARG A 153 -23.95 5.39 -6.42
C ARG A 153 -23.64 5.35 -7.91
N GLU A 154 -22.66 6.14 -8.35
CA GLU A 154 -22.26 6.20 -9.77
C GLU A 154 -21.77 4.83 -10.26
N VAL A 155 -20.84 4.23 -9.52
CA VAL A 155 -20.32 2.89 -9.85
C VAL A 155 -21.41 1.82 -9.77
N ALA A 156 -22.22 1.82 -8.71
CA ALA A 156 -23.31 0.87 -8.53
C ALA A 156 -24.34 0.98 -9.64
N GLY A 157 -24.65 2.20 -10.10
CA GLY A 157 -25.53 2.45 -11.24
C GLY A 157 -25.01 1.80 -12.52
N LYS A 158 -23.72 1.97 -12.85
CA LYS A 158 -23.13 1.31 -14.02
C LYS A 158 -23.12 -0.22 -13.87
N VAL A 159 -22.74 -0.73 -12.71
CA VAL A 159 -22.70 -2.17 -12.43
C VAL A 159 -24.12 -2.79 -12.49
N ALA A 160 -25.11 -2.10 -11.93
CA ALA A 160 -26.50 -2.53 -12.01
C ALA A 160 -27.02 -2.52 -13.46
N ALA A 161 -26.70 -1.50 -14.26
CA ALA A 161 -27.07 -1.44 -15.67
C ALA A 161 -26.46 -2.60 -16.48
N MET A 162 -25.20 -2.95 -16.22
CA MET A 162 -24.55 -4.12 -16.85
C MET A 162 -25.31 -5.41 -16.54
N PHE A 163 -25.79 -5.57 -15.30
CA PHE A 163 -26.53 -6.74 -14.86
C PHE A 163 -27.97 -6.75 -15.40
N LEU A 164 -28.67 -5.61 -15.38
CA LEU A 164 -30.09 -5.53 -15.74
C LEU A 164 -30.34 -5.44 -17.25
N SER A 165 -29.43 -4.79 -18.00
CA SER A 165 -29.67 -4.38 -19.38
C SER A 165 -28.61 -4.83 -20.37
N GLU A 166 -27.39 -5.11 -19.93
CA GLU A 166 -26.25 -5.44 -20.80
C GLU A 166 -25.93 -6.96 -20.81
N GLY A 167 -26.79 -7.79 -20.20
CA GLY A 167 -26.71 -9.25 -20.26
C GLY A 167 -25.64 -9.89 -19.36
N VAL A 168 -25.10 -9.16 -18.39
CA VAL A 168 -24.18 -9.73 -17.38
C VAL A 168 -25.00 -10.49 -16.34
N GLU A 169 -24.74 -11.78 -16.17
CA GLU A 169 -25.57 -12.67 -15.33
C GLU A 169 -25.01 -12.89 -13.92
N ARG A 170 -23.73 -12.61 -13.73
CA ARG A 170 -23.07 -12.67 -12.40
C ARG A 170 -22.03 -11.57 -12.30
N ILE A 171 -21.95 -10.89 -11.17
CA ILE A 171 -20.92 -9.88 -10.91
C ILE A 171 -20.16 -10.24 -9.65
N MET A 172 -18.86 -10.34 -9.78
CA MET A 172 -17.90 -10.56 -8.68
C MET A 172 -17.25 -9.24 -8.30
N LEU A 173 -17.10 -8.97 -7.01
CA LEU A 173 -16.43 -7.80 -6.46
C LEU A 173 -15.11 -8.22 -5.80
N ALA A 174 -14.00 -7.78 -6.38
CA ALA A 174 -12.67 -7.97 -5.84
C ALA A 174 -12.21 -6.70 -5.12
N TYR A 175 -12.00 -6.80 -3.81
CA TYR A 175 -11.56 -5.68 -2.97
C TYR A 175 -10.68 -6.18 -1.82
N THR A 176 -10.10 -5.27 -1.05
CA THR A 176 -9.33 -5.64 0.13
C THR A 176 -10.11 -5.27 1.39
N GLU A 177 -10.50 -6.30 2.15
CA GLU A 177 -11.18 -6.18 3.44
C GLU A 177 -10.21 -5.67 4.50
N PHE A 178 -10.63 -4.67 5.26
CA PHE A 178 -9.87 -4.17 6.39
C PHE A 178 -10.20 -4.96 7.66
N VAL A 179 -9.27 -5.81 8.10
CA VAL A 179 -9.42 -6.59 9.34
C VAL A 179 -8.81 -5.83 10.53
N SER A 180 -7.58 -5.34 10.35
CA SER A 180 -6.84 -4.55 11.36
C SER A 180 -5.72 -3.76 10.69
N LEU A 181 -5.03 -2.89 11.46
CA LEU A 181 -3.84 -2.19 10.98
C LEU A 181 -2.74 -3.14 10.48
N GLY A 182 -2.63 -4.31 11.10
CA GLY A 182 -1.65 -5.35 10.73
C GLY A 182 -2.12 -6.27 9.60
N THR A 183 -3.42 -6.40 9.38
CA THR A 183 -3.99 -7.44 8.50
C THR A 183 -5.02 -6.85 7.57
N GLN A 184 -4.77 -6.96 6.28
CA GLN A 184 -5.71 -6.68 5.21
C GLN A 184 -5.79 -7.91 4.31
N LYS A 185 -7.02 -8.33 3.94
CA LYS A 185 -7.25 -9.55 3.17
C LYS A 185 -7.90 -9.23 1.83
N PRO A 186 -7.29 -9.57 0.70
CA PRO A 186 -7.98 -9.51 -0.58
C PRO A 186 -9.15 -10.51 -0.55
N ARG A 187 -10.33 -10.05 -0.96
CA ARG A 187 -11.56 -10.83 -1.03
C ARG A 187 -12.14 -10.71 -2.42
N VAL A 188 -12.71 -11.79 -2.88
CA VAL A 188 -13.61 -11.81 -4.03
C VAL A 188 -14.94 -12.35 -3.54
N ARG A 189 -15.99 -11.57 -3.74
CA ARG A 189 -17.35 -11.93 -3.32
C ARG A 189 -18.30 -11.76 -4.49
N ARG A 190 -19.34 -12.56 -4.52
CA ARG A 190 -20.46 -12.31 -5.42
C ARG A 190 -21.13 -10.99 -5.02
N PHE A 191 -21.23 -10.10 -5.97
CA PHE A 191 -21.87 -8.81 -5.76
C PHE A 191 -23.32 -8.82 -6.26
N LEU A 192 -23.53 -9.35 -7.46
CA LEU A 192 -24.83 -9.61 -8.06
C LEU A 192 -24.86 -11.01 -8.69
N PRO A 193 -26.01 -11.69 -8.71
CA PRO A 193 -27.26 -11.36 -8.03
C PRO A 193 -27.09 -11.38 -6.50
N LEU A 194 -27.97 -10.64 -5.81
CA LEU A 194 -28.00 -10.61 -4.35
C LEU A 194 -28.47 -11.97 -3.82
N GLN A 195 -27.80 -12.47 -2.79
CA GLN A 195 -28.20 -13.70 -2.12
C GLN A 195 -29.00 -13.37 -0.86
N PRO A 196 -30.25 -13.79 -0.75
CA PRO A 196 -31.04 -13.63 0.49
C PRO A 196 -30.35 -14.25 1.70
N SER A 197 -29.65 -15.39 1.52
CA SER A 197 -28.92 -16.10 2.57
C SER A 197 -27.70 -15.31 3.12
N GLU A 198 -27.01 -14.51 2.30
CA GLU A 198 -25.92 -13.66 2.77
C GLU A 198 -26.44 -12.50 3.64
N ALA A 199 -27.60 -11.97 3.31
CA ALA A 199 -28.29 -10.99 4.12
C ALA A 199 -28.70 -11.62 5.48
N ILE A 200 -29.18 -12.86 5.50
CA ILE A 200 -29.58 -13.61 6.70
C ILE A 200 -28.36 -13.96 7.58
N ALA A 201 -27.25 -14.40 7.00
CA ALA A 201 -26.06 -14.82 7.74
C ALA A 201 -25.28 -13.66 8.40
N ALA A 202 -25.47 -12.41 7.92
CA ALA A 202 -24.75 -11.24 8.43
C ALA A 202 -25.28 -10.74 9.79
N VAL A 203 -26.47 -11.16 10.20
CA VAL A 203 -27.09 -10.79 11.48
C VAL A 203 -27.48 -12.09 12.18
N GLY A 204 -26.68 -12.52 13.16
CA GLY A 204 -26.97 -13.69 13.98
C GLY A 204 -28.38 -13.59 14.61
N ASP A 205 -29.06 -14.75 14.73
CA ASP A 205 -30.37 -14.97 15.35
C ASP A 205 -31.38 -13.83 15.14
N ALA A 206 -31.88 -13.74 13.92
CA ALA A 206 -33.09 -12.97 13.64
C ALA A 206 -34.29 -13.71 14.30
N GLN A 207 -34.56 -13.39 15.55
CA GLN A 207 -35.93 -13.55 16.03
C GLN A 207 -36.80 -12.67 15.13
N ALA A 208 -37.66 -13.33 14.33
CA ALA A 208 -38.65 -12.66 13.50
C ALA A 208 -39.38 -11.62 14.35
N ARG A 209 -39.08 -10.36 14.15
CA ARG A 209 -39.82 -9.26 14.80
C ARG A 209 -41.13 -9.11 14.04
N ALA A 210 -42.12 -9.88 14.50
CA ALA A 210 -43.51 -9.67 14.11
C ALA A 210 -43.92 -8.25 14.49
N GLY A 211 -44.26 -7.41 13.52
CA GLY A 211 -44.86 -6.13 13.81
C GLY A 211 -44.63 -4.95 12.88
N PHE A 212 -43.92 -5.10 11.76
CA PHE A 212 -43.84 -4.00 10.79
C PHE A 212 -44.98 -4.12 9.77
N GLU A 213 -45.80 -3.07 9.65
CA GLU A 213 -46.70 -2.86 8.51
C GLU A 213 -45.91 -2.07 7.44
N PHE A 214 -45.96 -2.53 6.19
CA PHE A 214 -45.27 -1.92 5.08
C PHE A 214 -46.29 -1.16 4.19
N GLU A 215 -45.99 0.12 3.92
CA GLU A 215 -46.76 0.95 3.04
C GLU A 215 -45.98 1.29 1.76
N PRO A 216 -46.55 1.14 0.53
CA PRO A 216 -47.90 0.62 0.25
C PRO A 216 -48.03 -0.89 0.40
N ASP A 217 -46.93 -1.66 0.18
CA ASP A 217 -46.82 -3.11 0.32
C ASP A 217 -45.34 -3.53 0.46
N ALA A 218 -45.11 -4.72 0.94
CA ALA A 218 -43.76 -5.27 1.16
C ALA A 218 -42.96 -5.38 -0.15
N ALA A 219 -43.60 -5.67 -1.26
CA ALA A 219 -42.92 -5.83 -2.56
C ALA A 219 -42.43 -4.49 -3.12
N GLY A 220 -43.26 -3.44 -3.10
CA GLY A 220 -42.89 -2.10 -3.53
C GLY A 220 -41.76 -1.50 -2.66
N VAL A 221 -41.81 -1.72 -1.34
CA VAL A 221 -40.73 -1.31 -0.44
C VAL A 221 -39.41 -2.04 -0.78
N LEU A 222 -39.46 -3.34 -1.02
CA LEU A 222 -38.27 -4.12 -1.38
C LEU A 222 -37.69 -3.68 -2.73
N GLU A 223 -38.52 -3.44 -3.73
CA GLU A 223 -38.12 -2.92 -5.06
C GLU A 223 -37.36 -1.58 -4.93
N ALA A 224 -37.84 -0.68 -4.08
CA ALA A 224 -37.20 0.62 -3.83
C ALA A 224 -35.91 0.52 -3.02
N LEU A 225 -35.79 -0.49 -2.14
CA LEU A 225 -34.62 -0.68 -1.26
C LEU A 225 -33.47 -1.43 -1.94
N LEU A 226 -33.72 -2.36 -2.85
CA LEU A 226 -32.68 -3.18 -3.46
C LEU A 226 -31.57 -2.36 -4.16
N PRO A 227 -31.84 -1.32 -4.95
CA PRO A 227 -30.79 -0.46 -5.51
C PRO A 227 -29.96 0.23 -4.42
N ARG A 228 -30.62 0.72 -3.36
CA ARG A 228 -29.94 1.36 -2.21
C ARG A 228 -29.05 0.39 -1.45
N TYR A 229 -29.47 -0.86 -1.34
CA TYR A 229 -28.67 -1.91 -0.75
C TYR A 229 -27.41 -2.21 -1.56
N VAL A 230 -27.51 -2.28 -2.89
CA VAL A 230 -26.35 -2.44 -3.79
C VAL A 230 -25.38 -1.27 -3.62
N GLU A 231 -25.88 -0.02 -3.62
CA GLU A 231 -25.08 1.18 -3.38
C GLU A 231 -24.35 1.10 -2.01
N SER A 232 -25.06 0.72 -0.96
CA SER A 232 -24.52 0.62 0.40
C SER A 232 -23.46 -0.46 0.53
N ARG A 233 -23.65 -1.64 -0.07
CA ARG A 233 -22.65 -2.72 -0.12
C ARG A 233 -21.38 -2.27 -0.83
N LEU A 234 -21.51 -1.58 -1.96
CA LEU A 234 -20.37 -1.06 -2.69
C LEU A 234 -19.65 0.03 -1.89
N PHE A 235 -20.40 0.93 -1.25
CA PHE A 235 -19.82 1.98 -0.41
C PHE A 235 -19.02 1.40 0.76
N SER A 236 -19.55 0.38 1.42
CA SER A 236 -18.83 -0.33 2.49
C SER A 236 -17.53 -0.95 1.97
N ALA A 237 -17.55 -1.59 0.79
CA ALA A 237 -16.36 -2.15 0.17
C ALA A 237 -15.32 -1.09 -0.22
N LEU A 238 -15.76 0.08 -0.71
CA LEU A 238 -14.88 1.22 -0.99
C LEU A 238 -14.22 1.78 0.27
N LEU A 239 -14.95 1.88 1.38
CA LEU A 239 -14.42 2.31 2.67
C LEU A 239 -13.39 1.32 3.24
N ASP A 240 -13.68 0.03 3.17
CA ASP A 240 -12.74 -1.03 3.56
C ASP A 240 -11.47 -1.01 2.69
N ALA A 241 -11.64 -0.84 1.38
CA ALA A 241 -10.54 -0.74 0.43
C ALA A 241 -9.66 0.49 0.73
N ALA A 242 -10.25 1.66 1.00
CA ALA A 242 -9.52 2.88 1.36
C ALA A 242 -8.75 2.73 2.68
N ALA A 243 -9.38 2.16 3.72
CA ALA A 243 -8.71 1.88 4.99
C ALA A 243 -7.54 0.90 4.81
N SER A 244 -7.73 -0.14 4.00
CA SER A 244 -6.71 -1.14 3.68
C SER A 244 -5.56 -0.56 2.86
N GLU A 245 -5.85 0.29 1.89
CA GLU A 245 -4.86 1.02 1.09
C GLU A 245 -3.95 1.87 1.98
N HIS A 246 -4.55 2.70 2.85
CA HIS A 246 -3.77 3.57 3.73
C HIS A 246 -2.97 2.80 4.78
N ALA A 247 -3.51 1.73 5.37
CA ALA A 247 -2.80 0.87 6.31
C ALA A 247 -1.61 0.15 5.65
N SER A 248 -1.80 -0.34 4.43
CA SER A 248 -0.72 -0.97 3.66
C SER A 248 0.36 0.03 3.28
N ARG A 249 -0.02 1.26 2.89
CA ARG A 249 0.92 2.35 2.60
C ARG A 249 1.69 2.77 3.85
N GLN A 250 1.05 2.92 4.98
CA GLN A 250 1.69 3.24 6.25
C GLN A 250 2.80 2.23 6.57
N ARG A 251 2.51 0.92 6.50
CA ARG A 251 3.50 -0.13 6.75
C ARG A 251 4.63 -0.13 5.74
N ALA A 252 4.32 0.02 4.46
CA ALA A 252 5.33 0.07 3.41
C ALA A 252 6.28 1.26 3.57
N MET A 253 5.75 2.42 3.94
CA MET A 253 6.55 3.63 4.18
C MET A 253 7.37 3.54 5.46
N LYS A 254 6.84 2.93 6.52
CA LYS A 254 7.62 2.63 7.73
C LYS A 254 8.82 1.74 7.40
N SER A 255 8.59 0.61 6.73
CA SER A 255 9.66 -0.30 6.32
C SER A 255 10.69 0.38 5.40
N ALA A 256 10.23 1.25 4.49
CA ALA A 256 11.13 2.02 3.63
C ALA A 256 11.98 3.03 4.42
N THR A 257 11.41 3.65 5.46
CA THR A 257 12.12 4.57 6.36
C THR A 257 13.20 3.85 7.16
N ASP A 258 12.86 2.71 7.75
CA ASP A 258 13.79 1.86 8.52
C ASP A 258 14.93 1.36 7.62
N ASN A 259 14.62 0.86 6.42
CA ASN A 259 15.63 0.44 5.43
C ASN A 259 16.55 1.59 4.98
N ALA A 260 16.00 2.81 4.83
CA ALA A 260 16.80 3.98 4.47
C ALA A 260 17.77 4.35 5.61
N GLU A 261 17.36 4.23 6.86
CA GLU A 261 18.22 4.45 8.04
C GLU A 261 19.40 3.47 8.07
N ASP A 262 19.11 2.18 7.92
CA ASP A 262 20.14 1.14 7.85
C ASP A 262 21.13 1.37 6.70
N MET A 263 20.61 1.80 5.55
CA MET A 263 21.45 2.11 4.38
C MET A 263 22.36 3.30 4.66
N ILE A 264 21.89 4.35 5.33
CA ILE A 264 22.69 5.51 5.73
C ILE A 264 23.82 5.06 6.65
N LEU A 265 23.53 4.23 7.66
CA LEU A 265 24.55 3.71 8.58
C LEU A 265 25.64 2.91 7.84
N ARG A 266 25.24 2.01 6.93
CA ARG A 266 26.19 1.22 6.10
C ARG A 266 27.05 2.12 5.20
N LEU A 267 26.44 3.08 4.53
CA LEU A 267 27.17 4.00 3.64
C LEU A 267 28.11 4.90 4.40
N THR A 268 27.74 5.36 5.61
CA THR A 268 28.61 6.18 6.47
C THR A 268 29.82 5.40 6.94
N ARG A 269 29.64 4.14 7.37
CA ARG A 269 30.77 3.27 7.73
C ARG A 269 31.74 3.09 6.55
N LYS A 270 31.19 2.79 5.35
CA LYS A 270 32.00 2.64 4.14
C LYS A 270 32.72 3.94 3.76
N MET A 271 32.07 5.08 3.89
CA MET A 271 32.68 6.39 3.63
C MET A 271 33.85 6.64 4.58
N ASN A 272 33.69 6.36 5.88
CA ASN A 272 34.74 6.51 6.87
C ASN A 272 35.93 5.57 6.60
N GLN A 273 35.66 4.32 6.19
CA GLN A 273 36.71 3.38 5.79
C GLN A 273 37.50 3.92 4.58
N VAL A 274 36.83 4.32 3.51
CA VAL A 274 37.47 4.89 2.30
C VAL A 274 38.30 6.13 2.65
N ARG A 275 37.83 6.96 3.58
CA ARG A 275 38.60 8.11 4.07
C ARG A 275 39.83 7.70 4.83
N GLN A 276 39.73 6.68 5.75
CA GLN A 276 40.90 6.17 6.48
C GLN A 276 41.94 5.54 5.56
N ASP A 277 41.46 4.71 4.58
CA ASP A 277 42.35 4.08 3.60
C ASP A 277 43.08 5.17 2.76
N ALA A 278 42.39 6.25 2.40
CA ALA A 278 42.98 7.37 1.67
C ALA A 278 44.06 8.06 2.48
N ILE A 279 43.78 8.37 3.76
CA ILE A 279 44.78 9.01 4.65
C ILE A 279 45.98 8.10 4.84
N THR A 280 45.78 6.79 5.06
CA THR A 280 46.87 5.83 5.23
C THR A 280 47.75 5.74 3.98
N THR A 281 47.10 5.71 2.78
CA THR A 281 47.84 5.69 1.51
C THR A 281 48.65 6.97 1.32
N GLU A 282 48.07 8.14 1.61
CA GLU A 282 48.73 9.45 1.47
C GLU A 282 49.95 9.54 2.44
N ILE A 283 49.81 9.07 3.69
CA ILE A 283 50.91 8.98 4.64
C ILE A 283 51.99 8.03 4.13
N SER A 284 51.65 6.84 3.61
CA SER A 284 52.61 5.90 3.05
C SER A 284 53.32 6.46 1.82
N GLU A 285 52.65 7.18 0.93
CA GLU A 285 53.25 7.84 -0.22
C GLU A 285 54.25 8.93 0.20
N ILE A 286 53.92 9.72 1.26
CA ILE A 286 54.84 10.74 1.79
C ILE A 286 56.09 10.12 2.40
N ILE A 287 55.90 9.04 3.20
CA ILE A 287 57.05 8.35 3.83
C ILE A 287 57.95 7.72 2.77
N SER A 288 57.39 6.98 1.83
CA SER A 288 58.16 6.34 0.74
C SER A 288 58.85 7.38 -0.16
N GLY A 289 58.21 8.52 -0.38
CA GLY A 289 58.83 9.64 -1.14
C GLY A 289 60.01 10.28 -0.36
N ALA A 290 59.91 10.39 0.97
CA ALA A 290 60.97 10.91 1.79
C ALA A 290 62.13 9.90 1.90
N GLU A 291 61.87 8.60 1.99
CA GLU A 291 62.90 7.55 1.97
C GLU A 291 63.64 7.51 0.64
N ALA A 292 62.93 7.59 -0.50
CA ALA A 292 63.57 7.63 -1.83
C ALA A 292 64.47 8.86 -2.05
N LEU A 293 64.10 10.02 -1.46
CA LEU A 293 64.97 11.20 -1.47
C LEU A 293 66.21 11.12 -0.58
N ASN A 294 66.14 10.33 0.47
CA ASN A 294 67.28 10.07 1.34
C ASN A 294 68.28 9.05 0.72
N ASP A 295 67.77 8.01 0.02
CA ASP A 295 68.63 7.03 -0.67
C ASP A 295 69.48 7.68 -1.81
N ASP A 296 68.96 8.72 -2.49
CA ASP A 296 69.70 9.44 -3.50
C ASP A 296 70.83 10.36 -2.90
N GLN A 297 70.83 10.63 -1.59
CA GLN A 297 71.86 11.43 -0.93
C GLN A 297 73.01 10.59 -0.31
N ASP A 298 72.87 9.29 -0.18
CA ASP A 298 73.93 8.43 0.35
C ASP A 298 75.02 8.06 -0.70
N ASP A 299 74.90 8.49 -1.96
CA ASP A 299 75.87 8.23 -3.03
C ASP A 299 76.90 9.38 -3.22
N GLU A 300 76.75 10.49 -2.47
CA GLU A 300 77.84 11.51 -2.37
C GLU A 300 78.35 11.61 -0.95
N GLY A 301 79.51 11.03 -0.75
CA GLY A 301 80.20 10.90 0.50
C GLY A 301 80.29 12.15 1.41
N ASP A 302 80.19 11.94 2.70
CA ASP A 302 80.81 12.73 3.77
C ASP A 302 80.02 13.92 4.32
N VAL A 303 78.79 13.73 4.82
CA VAL A 303 78.21 14.66 5.83
C VAL A 303 77.54 13.94 7.02
N ALA A 304 77.91 12.70 7.34
CA ALA A 304 77.31 11.89 8.41
C ALA A 304 77.62 12.30 9.82
N HIS A 305 78.26 13.39 10.09
CA HIS A 305 78.68 13.76 11.46
C HIS A 305 77.98 14.98 12.09
N HIS A 306 77.07 15.68 11.40
CA HIS A 306 76.55 16.92 11.99
C HIS A 306 75.02 16.88 12.37
N LEU A 307 74.30 15.82 12.11
CA LEU A 307 72.84 15.73 12.41
C LEU A 307 72.47 14.82 13.57
N ALA A 308 73.42 14.13 14.22
CA ALA A 308 73.17 13.30 15.42
C ALA A 308 72.92 14.11 16.71
N ALA A 309 73.16 15.42 16.72
CA ALA A 309 73.04 16.26 17.91
C ALA A 309 71.67 17.02 18.05
N GLN A 310 70.76 16.94 17.12
CA GLN A 310 69.49 17.68 17.22
C GLN A 310 68.25 16.82 17.54
N HIS A 311 68.37 15.49 17.66
CA HIS A 311 67.19 14.61 17.91
C HIS A 311 66.94 14.33 19.41
N LEU A 312 67.58 14.97 20.32
CA LEU A 312 67.43 14.74 21.81
C LEU A 312 66.49 15.79 22.46
N SER A 313 65.88 16.69 21.76
CA SER A 313 65.02 17.73 22.39
C SER A 313 63.52 17.58 22.17
N PHE A 314 63.03 16.52 21.54
CA PHE A 314 61.57 16.33 21.31
C PHE A 314 60.86 15.36 22.25
N GLU A 315 61.56 14.68 23.15
CA GLU A 315 60.93 13.76 24.15
C GLU A 315 60.38 14.46 25.41
N HIS A 316 60.54 15.79 25.55
CA HIS A 316 60.09 16.47 26.79
C HIS A 316 58.75 17.22 26.69
N VAL A 317 58.05 17.19 25.56
CA VAL A 317 56.79 17.94 25.40
C VAL A 317 55.54 17.02 25.39
N ALA A 318 55.70 15.69 25.39
CA ALA A 318 54.57 14.75 25.31
C ALA A 318 53.98 14.32 26.66
N HIS A 319 54.49 14.79 27.81
CA HIS A 319 54.05 14.27 29.12
C HIS A 319 53.23 15.23 29.99
N GLU A 320 52.89 16.44 29.56
CA GLU A 320 52.17 17.41 30.42
C GLU A 320 50.68 17.67 30.10
N HIS A 321 50.02 16.93 29.25
CA HIS A 321 48.63 17.21 28.96
C HIS A 321 47.62 16.05 29.18
N PHE A 322 47.87 15.16 30.13
CA PHE A 322 46.84 14.19 30.57
C PHE A 322 46.79 14.05 32.08
N ASN A 323 46.33 15.10 32.79
CA ASN A 323 45.82 14.92 34.14
C ASN A 323 44.94 16.11 34.54
N HIS A 324 43.62 15.99 34.31
CA HIS A 324 42.64 16.70 35.15
C HIS A 324 41.43 15.79 35.38
N PRO A 325 41.08 15.55 36.65
CA PRO A 325 39.95 14.70 37.02
C PRO A 325 38.65 15.50 36.99
N THR A 326 37.62 14.84 36.44
CA THR A 326 36.20 15.28 36.54
C THR A 326 35.72 15.12 37.97
N HIS A 327 35.25 16.21 38.57
CA HIS A 327 34.30 16.22 39.69
C HIS A 327 33.10 17.09 39.35
N ARG A 328 31.93 16.45 39.47
CA ARG A 328 30.52 16.80 39.61
C ARG A 328 29.66 16.59 38.39
#